data_52981eaebca14334097861c5d69473ae
#
_entry.id   52981eaebca14334097861c5d69473ae
#
_cell.length_a   1.000
_cell.length_b   1.000
_cell.length_c   1.000
_cell.angle_alpha   90.00
_cell.angle_beta   90.00
_cell.angle_gamma   90.00
#
_symmetry.space_group_name_H-M   'P 1'
#
loop_
_entity.id
_entity.type
_entity.pdbx_description
1 polymer ?
#
loop_
_entity_poly.entity_id
_entity_poly.type
_entity_poly.pdbx_seq_one_letter_code
_entity_poly.pdbx_strand_id
1 'polypeptide(L)'
;MATNDWLDLHPDPAHVKRERAKARELRVTDWWRAQLAKGVCHYCGQQVGAANLTMDHVVPVARGGRSTRGNGVPCCKECNNKKKAYTPAEQILNQLFPEGVEP
;
A
#
# COMPACT_ATOMS: atom_id res chain seq x y z
N MET A 1 -20.91 5.30 -22.44
CA MET A 1 -20.53 4.95 -22.16
C MET A 1 -20.28 4.85 -21.06
N ALA A 2 -20.70 4.93 -20.50
CA ALA A 2 -20.38 5.00 -19.31
C ALA A 2 -19.77 3.96 -18.81
N THR A 3 -18.70 4.02 -18.84
CA THR A 3 -18.10 3.03 -18.30
C THR A 3 -18.16 3.20 -16.87
N ASN A 4 -18.26 2.25 -16.19
CA ASN A 4 -18.11 2.26 -14.78
C ASN A 4 -16.64 2.19 -14.45
N ASP A 5 -15.93 3.24 -14.79
CA ASP A 5 -14.49 3.25 -14.61
C ASP A 5 -14.10 3.01 -13.17
N TRP A 6 -14.92 3.48 -12.23
CA TRP A 6 -14.66 3.27 -10.82
C TRP A 6 -14.80 1.81 -10.40
N LEU A 7 -15.44 0.98 -11.23
CA LEU A 7 -15.54 -0.46 -11.00
C LEU A 7 -14.50 -1.24 -11.80
N ASP A 8 -13.79 -0.58 -12.69
CA ASP A 8 -12.78 -1.24 -13.47
C ASP A 8 -11.55 -1.47 -12.59
N LEU A 9 -11.25 -2.73 -12.37
CA LEU A 9 -10.15 -3.12 -11.52
C LEU A 9 -8.86 -3.39 -12.29
N HIS A 10 -8.88 -3.20 -13.58
CA HIS A 10 -7.69 -3.40 -14.39
C HIS A 10 -6.77 -2.18 -14.26
N PRO A 11 -5.54 -2.37 -13.82
CA PRO A 11 -4.61 -1.25 -13.72
C PRO A 11 -4.23 -0.75 -15.11
N ASP A 12 -4.06 0.55 -15.23
CA ASP A 12 -3.46 1.14 -16.42
C ASP A 12 -1.97 0.84 -16.39
N PRO A 13 -1.44 0.09 -17.37
CA PRO A 13 -0.02 -0.27 -17.36
C PRO A 13 0.92 0.93 -17.32
N ALA A 14 0.55 2.02 -17.99
CA ALA A 14 1.37 3.23 -17.98
C ALA A 14 1.41 3.87 -16.61
N HIS A 15 0.26 3.91 -15.93
CA HIS A 15 0.19 4.42 -14.56
C HIS A 15 1.06 3.58 -13.62
N VAL A 16 0.91 2.26 -13.68
CA VAL A 16 1.68 1.35 -12.83
C VAL A 16 3.18 1.55 -13.04
N LYS A 17 3.61 1.63 -14.29
CA LYS A 17 5.01 1.81 -14.61
C LYS A 17 5.56 3.14 -14.05
N ARG A 18 4.80 4.23 -14.23
CA ARG A 18 5.21 5.54 -13.73
C ARG A 18 5.31 5.54 -12.21
N GLU A 19 4.31 5.00 -11.54
CA GLU A 19 4.26 5.04 -10.09
C GLU A 19 5.30 4.13 -9.45
N ARG A 20 5.63 3.01 -10.08
CA ARG A 20 6.72 2.16 -9.61
C ARG A 20 8.07 2.86 -9.74
N ALA A 21 8.27 3.61 -10.82
CA ALA A 21 9.49 4.40 -10.98
C ALA A 21 9.59 5.47 -9.89
N LYS A 22 8.49 6.17 -9.62
CA LYS A 22 8.45 7.17 -8.55
C LYS A 22 8.70 6.55 -7.19
N ALA A 23 8.18 5.35 -6.95
CA ALA A 23 8.42 4.66 -5.70
C ALA A 23 9.90 4.35 -5.49
N ARG A 24 10.59 3.95 -6.55
CA ARG A 24 12.03 3.73 -6.47
C ARG A 24 12.77 5.01 -6.09
N GLU A 25 12.36 6.14 -6.66
CA GLU A 25 12.93 7.43 -6.32
C GLU A 25 12.67 7.80 -4.86
N LEU A 26 11.46 7.58 -4.38
CA LEU A 26 11.10 7.87 -3.00
C LEU A 26 11.92 7.06 -2.00
N ARG A 27 12.22 5.80 -2.35
CA ARG A 27 12.94 4.91 -1.43
C ARG A 27 14.37 5.35 -1.17
N VAL A 28 14.95 6.18 -2.02
CA VAL A 28 16.32 6.67 -1.82
C VAL A 28 16.35 8.07 -1.22
N THR A 29 15.20 8.61 -0.82
CA THR A 29 15.13 9.94 -0.22
C THR A 29 15.42 9.88 1.28
N ASP A 30 15.86 11.00 1.83
CA ASP A 30 16.05 11.12 3.28
C ASP A 30 14.73 11.02 4.02
N TRP A 31 13.65 11.49 3.40
CA TRP A 31 12.33 11.34 3.97
C TRP A 31 12.00 9.87 4.24
N TRP A 32 12.24 9.01 3.26
CA TRP A 32 11.93 7.59 3.43
C TRP A 32 12.84 6.93 4.45
N ARG A 33 14.12 7.30 4.44
CA ARG A 33 15.07 6.78 5.43
C ARG A 33 14.63 7.15 6.85
N ALA A 34 14.11 8.37 7.03
CA ALA A 34 13.59 8.80 8.32
C ALA A 34 12.37 7.98 8.75
N GLN A 35 11.51 7.62 7.79
CA GLN A 35 10.37 6.76 8.10
C GLN A 35 10.83 5.36 8.54
N LEU A 36 11.80 4.79 7.83
CA LEU A 36 12.34 3.48 8.19
C LEU A 36 13.05 3.50 9.54
N ALA A 37 13.72 4.59 9.86
CA ALA A 37 14.49 4.70 11.10
C ALA A 37 13.62 4.58 12.34
N LYS A 38 12.33 4.89 12.24
CA LYS A 38 11.38 4.71 13.34
C LYS A 38 11.20 3.24 13.67
N GLY A 39 11.41 2.35 12.70
CA GLY A 39 11.34 0.91 12.90
C GLY A 39 9.96 0.37 13.17
N VAL A 40 8.90 1.15 12.95
CA VAL A 40 7.52 0.81 13.32
C VAL A 40 6.68 0.61 12.08
N CYS A 41 5.92 -0.49 12.05
CA CYS A 41 4.95 -0.73 10.97
C CYS A 41 3.78 0.25 11.09
N HIS A 42 3.43 0.86 9.97
CA HIS A 42 2.31 1.80 9.91
C HIS A 42 0.98 1.15 10.29
N TYR A 43 0.79 -0.11 9.91
CA TYR A 43 -0.50 -0.77 10.08
C TYR A 43 -0.68 -1.40 11.46
N CYS A 44 0.28 -2.19 11.92
CA CYS A 44 0.14 -2.88 13.20
C CYS A 44 0.81 -2.16 14.37
N GLY A 45 1.63 -1.15 14.08
CA GLY A 45 2.29 -0.38 15.12
C GLY A 45 3.41 -1.09 15.85
N GLN A 46 3.80 -2.29 15.41
CA GLN A 46 4.85 -3.03 16.08
C GLN A 46 6.23 -2.54 15.69
N GLN A 47 7.14 -2.58 16.66
CA GLN A 47 8.52 -2.21 16.48
C GLN A 47 9.26 -3.41 15.90
N VAL A 48 9.41 -3.43 14.57
CA VAL A 48 10.05 -4.57 13.88
C VAL A 48 11.45 -4.26 13.38
N GLY A 49 11.85 -2.99 13.43
CA GLY A 49 13.17 -2.56 12.95
C GLY A 49 13.16 -2.20 11.48
N ALA A 50 14.03 -1.27 11.10
CA ALA A 50 14.09 -0.74 9.74
C ALA A 50 14.30 -1.82 8.68
N ALA A 51 15.12 -2.82 8.98
CA ALA A 51 15.45 -3.88 8.03
C ALA A 51 14.25 -4.77 7.70
N ASN A 52 13.20 -4.73 8.53
CA ASN A 52 12.01 -5.57 8.34
C ASN A 52 10.82 -4.78 7.83
N LEU A 53 11.07 -3.59 7.31
CA LEU A 53 10.03 -2.73 6.77
C LEU A 53 10.25 -2.50 5.28
N THR A 54 9.16 -2.48 4.53
CA THR A 54 9.17 -2.12 3.12
C THR A 54 8.18 -1.00 2.88
N MET A 55 8.29 -0.32 1.74
CA MET A 55 7.32 0.71 1.38
C MET A 55 6.05 0.06 0.87
N ASP A 56 4.94 0.42 1.47
CA ASP A 56 3.63 0.01 1.00
C ASP A 56 2.84 1.25 0.58
N HIS A 57 1.96 1.09 -0.37
CA HIS A 57 1.06 2.16 -0.80
C HIS A 57 -0.27 1.95 -0.10
N VAL A 58 -0.70 2.94 0.69
CA VAL A 58 -1.99 2.86 1.40
C VAL A 58 -3.11 2.60 0.40
N VAL A 59 -3.12 3.38 -0.70
CA VAL A 59 -3.92 3.05 -1.86
C VAL A 59 -3.01 2.36 -2.85
N PRO A 60 -3.26 1.08 -3.15
CA PRO A 60 -2.36 0.32 -4.03
C PRO A 60 -2.23 0.95 -5.41
N VAL A 61 -1.04 0.83 -6.00
CA VAL A 61 -0.79 1.33 -7.35
C VAL A 61 -1.76 0.68 -8.34
N ALA A 62 -2.04 -0.61 -8.17
CA ALA A 62 -2.97 -1.33 -9.03
C ALA A 62 -4.39 -0.80 -8.94
N ARG A 63 -4.70 -0.03 -7.90
CA ARG A 63 -6.01 0.59 -7.69
C ARG A 63 -5.98 2.10 -7.94
N GLY A 64 -4.97 2.59 -8.66
CA GLY A 64 -4.83 3.98 -8.99
C GLY A 64 -4.01 4.79 -7.97
N GLY A 65 -3.43 4.14 -6.99
CA GLY A 65 -2.61 4.83 -5.99
C GLY A 65 -1.35 5.45 -6.59
N ARG A 66 -0.88 6.51 -5.96
CA ARG A 66 0.31 7.24 -6.41
C ARG A 66 1.44 7.08 -5.42
N SER A 67 2.67 7.19 -5.93
CA SER A 67 3.87 7.12 -5.11
C SER A 67 4.21 8.52 -4.61
N THR A 68 3.57 8.90 -3.52
CA THR A 68 3.76 10.17 -2.86
C THR A 68 4.04 9.94 -1.38
N ARG A 69 4.56 10.98 -0.71
CA ARG A 69 4.81 10.89 0.73
C ARG A 69 3.54 10.58 1.52
N GLY A 70 2.40 11.06 1.04
CA GLY A 70 1.12 10.81 1.71
C GLY A 70 0.58 9.41 1.51
N ASN A 71 1.10 8.67 0.55
CA ASN A 71 0.61 7.33 0.22
C ASN A 71 1.63 6.22 0.45
N GLY A 72 2.88 6.56 0.71
CA GLY A 72 3.93 5.57 0.97
C GLY A 72 4.19 5.43 2.46
N VAL A 73 4.07 4.23 2.99
CA VAL A 73 4.22 3.98 4.43
C VAL A 73 5.09 2.76 4.70
N PRO A 74 5.79 2.73 5.84
CA PRO A 74 6.55 1.54 6.23
C PRO A 74 5.60 0.41 6.63
N CYS A 75 5.84 -0.77 6.11
CA CYS A 75 4.96 -1.91 6.32
C CYS A 75 5.79 -3.16 6.60
N CYS A 76 5.45 -3.91 7.65
CA CYS A 76 6.12 -5.16 7.94
C CYS A 76 5.63 -6.24 6.97
N LYS A 77 6.42 -7.30 6.85
CA LYS A 77 6.12 -8.38 5.91
C LYS A 77 4.76 -9.01 6.19
N GLU A 78 4.45 -9.22 7.45
CA GLU A 78 3.19 -9.84 7.83
C GLU A 78 1.99 -9.01 7.40
N CYS A 79 2.01 -7.70 7.69
CA CYS A 79 0.93 -6.81 7.29
C CYS A 79 0.84 -6.70 5.77
N ASN A 80 1.98 -6.68 5.09
CA ASN A 80 1.99 -6.62 3.64
C ASN A 80 1.32 -7.84 3.02
N ASN A 81 1.58 -9.01 3.57
CA ASN A 81 0.96 -10.25 3.11
C ASN A 81 -0.54 -10.24 3.36
N LYS A 82 -0.98 -9.75 4.52
CA LYS A 82 -2.40 -9.67 4.86
C LYS A 82 -3.14 -8.64 4.01
N LYS A 83 -2.50 -7.50 3.77
CA LYS A 83 -3.11 -6.40 3.03
C LYS A 83 -3.28 -6.76 1.56
N LYS A 84 -2.28 -7.42 0.99
CA LYS A 84 -2.27 -7.70 -0.45
C LYS A 84 -2.46 -6.39 -1.21
N ALA A 85 -3.45 -6.29 -2.08
CA ALA A 85 -3.70 -5.08 -2.87
C ALA A 85 -5.03 -4.43 -2.48
N TYR A 86 -5.41 -4.51 -1.22
CA TYR A 86 -6.67 -3.94 -0.75
C TYR A 86 -6.51 -2.46 -0.40
N THR A 87 -7.54 -1.69 -0.70
CA THR A 87 -7.65 -0.31 -0.22
C THR A 87 -8.02 -0.32 1.27
N PRO A 88 -7.88 0.82 1.98
CA PRO A 88 -8.31 0.87 3.38
C PRO A 88 -9.76 0.47 3.59
N ALA A 89 -10.65 0.87 2.68
CA ALA A 89 -12.07 0.48 2.79
C ALA A 89 -12.24 -1.02 2.66
N GLU A 90 -11.53 -1.64 1.72
CA GLU A 90 -11.58 -3.08 1.54
C GLU A 90 -11.01 -3.82 2.73
N GLN A 91 -9.98 -3.26 3.38
CA GLN A 91 -9.42 -3.85 4.58
C GLN A 91 -10.43 -3.84 5.73
N ILE A 92 -11.17 -2.76 5.87
CA ILE A 92 -12.22 -2.67 6.89
C ILE A 92 -13.28 -3.73 6.62
N LEU A 93 -13.70 -3.87 5.37
CA LEU A 93 -14.69 -4.88 5.00
C LEU A 93 -14.17 -6.29 5.29
N ASN A 94 -12.91 -6.55 5.03
CA ASN A 94 -12.31 -7.85 5.31
C ASN A 94 -12.24 -8.15 6.81
N GLN A 95 -12.12 -7.13 7.64
CA GLN A 95 -12.15 -7.31 9.09
C GLN A 95 -13.55 -7.62 9.58
N LEU A 96 -14.57 -6.96 9.01
CA LEU A 96 -15.96 -7.17 9.38
C LEU A 96 -16.51 -8.48 8.82
N PHE A 97 -16.07 -8.83 7.62
CA PHE A 97 -16.53 -10.03 6.93
C PHE A 97 -15.31 -10.84 6.50
N PRO A 98 -14.70 -11.58 7.43
CA PRO A 98 -13.52 -12.37 7.13
C PRO A 98 -13.79 -13.36 6.01
N GLU A 99 -12.72 -13.73 5.31
CA GLU A 99 -12.82 -14.68 4.23
C GLU A 99 -13.50 -15.95 4.70
N GLY A 100 -14.47 -16.44 3.93
CA GLY A 100 -15.23 -17.62 4.28
C GLY A 100 -16.49 -17.33 5.06
N VAL A 101 -16.72 -16.07 5.46
CA VAL A 101 -17.93 -15.66 6.17
C VAL A 101 -18.76 -14.80 5.25
N GLU A 102 -19.99 -15.23 5.01
CA GLU A 102 -20.90 -14.44 4.20
C GLU A 102 -21.51 -13.32 5.03
N PRO A 103 -21.57 -12.10 4.48
CA PRO A 103 -22.22 -11.00 5.19
C PRO A 103 -23.74 -11.14 5.24
#